data_024d8ced6ebf92f863699c723a986756
#
_entry.id   024d8ced6ebf92f863699c723a986756
#
_cell.length_a   1.000
_cell.length_b   1.000
_cell.length_c   1.000
_cell.angle_alpha   90.00
_cell.angle_beta   90.00
_cell.angle_gamma   90.00
#
_symmetry.space_group_name_H-M   'P 1'
#
loop_
_entity.id
_entity.type
_entity.pdbx_description
1 polymer ?
#
loop_
_entity_poly.entity_id
_entity_poly.type
_entity_poly.pdbx_seq_one_letter_code
_entity_poly.pdbx_strand_id
1 'polypeptide(L)'
;MTLPLHRTYTYGGQQEFCLCMGDDAASRCVLIVPPLFDEMNRTRRMLVEMMRMLAERGVRTVLADVPGCNESLADIAVQTLDEWRQALRMVVGEMGITHIVSVRGGALIDNVADVPVLGLAPVEGSSLLKTMLRTRLIADKEGGKSTTA
;
A
#
# COMPACT_ATOMS: atom_id res chain seq x y z
N MET A 1 20.28 14.91 -2.63
CA MET A 1 19.49 13.85 -1.97
C MET A 1 18.05 14.28 -1.92
N THR A 2 17.15 13.48 -2.47
CA THR A 2 15.72 13.80 -2.45
C THR A 2 15.14 13.39 -1.11
N LEU A 3 14.59 14.36 -0.37
CA LEU A 3 13.94 14.10 0.91
C LEU A 3 12.49 13.63 0.71
N PRO A 4 12.01 12.73 1.54
CA PRO A 4 10.62 12.35 1.53
C PRO A 4 9.73 13.52 1.97
N LEU A 5 8.60 13.68 1.29
CA LEU A 5 7.58 14.67 1.62
C LEU A 5 6.30 13.96 2.03
N HIS A 6 5.79 14.28 3.21
CA HIS A 6 4.50 13.81 3.65
C HIS A 6 3.39 14.66 3.04
N ARG A 7 2.42 14.00 2.42
CA ARG A 7 1.22 14.62 1.87
C ARG A 7 -0.03 13.90 2.36
N THR A 8 -1.18 14.43 2.03
CA THR A 8 -2.46 13.80 2.33
C THR A 8 -3.30 13.72 1.06
N TYR A 9 -4.20 12.75 1.05
CA TYR A 9 -5.29 12.64 0.09
C TYR A 9 -6.61 12.46 0.86
N THR A 10 -7.72 12.74 0.22
CA THR A 10 -9.03 12.68 0.88
C THR A 10 -9.76 11.38 0.51
N TYR A 11 -10.20 10.63 1.50
CA TYR A 11 -11.07 9.49 1.35
C TYR A 11 -12.09 9.41 2.48
N GLY A 12 -13.37 9.17 2.15
CA GLY A 12 -14.44 9.03 3.15
C GLY A 12 -14.62 10.25 4.07
N GLY A 13 -14.30 11.45 3.58
CA GLY A 13 -14.36 12.69 4.36
C GLY A 13 -13.20 12.86 5.34
N GLN A 14 -12.19 11.99 5.31
CA GLN A 14 -10.99 12.05 6.14
C GLN A 14 -9.74 12.29 5.30
N GLN A 15 -8.71 12.82 5.95
CA GLN A 15 -7.38 12.96 5.37
C GLN A 15 -6.55 11.72 5.68
N GLU A 16 -6.07 11.07 4.63
CA GLU A 16 -5.17 9.92 4.71
C GLU A 16 -3.77 10.31 4.25
N PHE A 17 -2.75 9.64 4.74
CA PHE A 17 -1.36 10.01 4.49
C PHE A 17 -0.78 9.31 3.26
N CYS A 18 0.16 10.00 2.61
CA CYS A 18 1.04 9.39 1.63
C CYS A 18 2.45 9.99 1.74
N LEU A 19 3.43 9.15 1.45
CA LEU A 19 4.82 9.55 1.32
C LEU A 19 5.13 9.79 -0.15
N CYS A 20 5.67 10.96 -0.47
CA CYS A 20 6.04 11.34 -1.84
C CYS A 20 7.53 11.59 -1.93
N MET A 21 8.13 11.20 -3.05
CA MET A 21 9.51 11.56 -3.40
C MET A 21 9.60 11.93 -4.88
N GLY A 22 10.51 12.82 -5.19
CA GLY A 22 10.74 13.30 -6.55
C GLY A 22 10.10 14.65 -6.82
N ASP A 23 10.33 15.18 -8.02
CA ASP A 23 9.85 16.48 -8.46
C ASP A 23 8.36 16.40 -8.83
N ASP A 24 7.57 17.35 -8.34
CA ASP A 24 6.16 17.47 -8.69
C ASP A 24 5.92 17.71 -10.19
N ALA A 25 6.90 18.30 -10.88
CA ALA A 25 6.86 18.52 -12.32
C ALA A 25 7.30 17.29 -13.16
N ALA A 26 7.68 16.18 -12.51
CA ALA A 26 8.07 14.98 -13.23
C ALA A 26 6.93 14.45 -14.12
N SER A 27 7.27 14.11 -15.37
CA SER A 27 6.30 13.57 -16.34
C SER A 27 5.80 12.15 -15.99
N ARG A 28 6.53 11.44 -15.13
CA ARG A 28 6.18 10.11 -14.63
C ARG A 28 5.98 10.15 -13.12
N CYS A 29 4.83 9.67 -12.69
CA CYS A 29 4.49 9.53 -11.29
C CYS A 29 4.02 8.09 -11.03
N VAL A 30 4.72 7.39 -10.16
CA VAL A 30 4.49 5.98 -9.84
C VAL A 30 3.81 5.85 -8.49
N LEU A 31 2.63 5.24 -8.47
CA LEU A 31 2.01 4.77 -7.24
C LEU A 31 2.63 3.42 -6.86
N ILE A 32 3.18 3.35 -5.66
CA ILE A 32 3.64 2.10 -5.07
C ILE A 32 2.51 1.55 -4.19
N VAL A 33 2.02 0.37 -4.53
CA VAL A 33 1.06 -0.38 -3.73
C VAL A 33 1.83 -1.42 -2.93
N PRO A 34 1.98 -1.23 -1.61
CA PRO A 34 2.82 -2.08 -0.79
C PRO A 34 2.19 -3.45 -0.56
N PRO A 35 2.95 -4.42 -0.04
CA PRO A 35 2.38 -5.63 0.54
C PRO A 35 1.32 -5.30 1.57
N LEU A 36 0.37 -6.19 1.76
CA LEU A 36 -0.73 -6.01 2.71
C LEU A 36 -0.37 -6.54 4.10
N PHE A 37 -1.02 -6.00 5.11
CA PHE A 37 -0.94 -6.41 6.49
C PHE A 37 0.49 -6.29 7.07
N ASP A 38 0.93 -7.28 7.83
CA ASP A 38 2.21 -7.25 8.53
C ASP A 38 3.42 -7.15 7.60
N GLU A 39 3.34 -7.72 6.39
CA GLU A 39 4.41 -7.66 5.41
C GLU A 39 4.70 -6.23 4.92
N MET A 40 3.72 -5.35 4.96
CA MET A 40 3.87 -3.92 4.64
C MET A 40 4.93 -3.25 5.52
N ASN A 41 4.92 -3.53 6.82
CA ASN A 41 5.88 -2.96 7.77
C ASN A 41 7.31 -3.49 7.52
N ARG A 42 7.43 -4.77 7.23
CA ARG A 42 8.73 -5.43 6.97
C ARG A 42 9.40 -4.92 5.69
N THR A 43 8.62 -4.54 4.70
CA THR A 43 9.12 -4.09 3.40
C THR A 43 9.28 -2.58 3.29
N ARG A 44 8.81 -1.81 4.26
CA ARG A 44 8.75 -0.34 4.16
C ARG A 44 10.10 0.29 3.86
N ARG A 45 11.17 -0.15 4.52
CA ARG A 45 12.52 0.37 4.25
C ARG A 45 12.94 0.13 2.80
N MET A 46 12.72 -1.07 2.28
CA MET A 46 13.02 -1.42 0.88
C MET A 46 12.23 -0.53 -0.10
N LEU A 47 10.95 -0.30 0.18
CA LEU A 47 10.10 0.54 -0.67
C LEU A 47 10.56 2.00 -0.66
N VAL A 48 10.93 2.53 0.50
CA VAL A 48 11.47 3.90 0.62
C VAL A 48 12.80 4.05 -0.13
N GLU A 49 13.68 3.06 -0.07
CA GLU A 49 14.91 3.06 -0.87
C GLU A 49 14.63 3.00 -2.37
N MET A 50 13.68 2.19 -2.80
CA MET A 50 13.22 2.15 -4.20
C MET A 50 12.66 3.52 -4.65
N MET A 51 11.86 4.17 -3.81
CA MET A 51 11.35 5.51 -4.08
C MET A 51 12.48 6.52 -4.29
N ARG A 52 13.51 6.48 -3.44
CA ARG A 52 14.67 7.36 -3.53
C ARG A 52 15.42 7.15 -4.84
N MET A 53 15.69 5.89 -5.20
CA MET A 53 16.38 5.54 -6.45
C MET A 53 15.59 5.98 -7.69
N LEU A 54 14.27 5.90 -7.67
CA LEU A 54 13.41 6.36 -8.75
C LEU A 54 13.39 7.90 -8.84
N ALA A 55 13.33 8.58 -7.69
CA ALA A 55 13.36 10.03 -7.62
C ALA A 55 14.69 10.60 -8.19
N GLU A 56 15.81 9.97 -7.91
CA GLU A 56 17.13 10.31 -8.47
C GLU A 56 17.18 10.17 -10.01
N ARG A 57 16.28 9.38 -10.58
CA ARG A 57 16.11 9.18 -12.03
C ARG A 57 15.00 10.03 -12.65
N GLY A 58 14.50 11.02 -11.92
CA GLY A 58 13.46 11.93 -12.39
C GLY A 58 12.05 11.32 -12.41
N VAL A 59 11.82 10.27 -11.64
CA VAL A 59 10.50 9.65 -11.49
C VAL A 59 9.94 10.01 -10.13
N ARG A 60 8.80 10.69 -10.11
CA ARG A 60 8.06 10.94 -8.86
C ARG A 60 7.41 9.65 -8.36
N THR A 61 7.42 9.44 -7.06
CA THR A 61 6.82 8.26 -6.44
C THR A 61 5.88 8.64 -5.31
N VAL A 62 4.83 7.87 -5.14
CA VAL A 62 3.83 8.01 -4.09
C VAL A 62 3.60 6.65 -3.43
N LEU A 63 3.74 6.59 -2.12
CA LEU A 63 3.42 5.44 -1.28
C LEU A 63 2.29 5.85 -0.34
N ALA A 64 1.08 5.40 -0.63
CA ALA A 64 -0.11 5.77 0.12
C ALA A 64 -0.39 4.80 1.26
N ASP A 65 -0.76 5.33 2.43
CA ASP A 65 -1.35 4.56 3.50
C ASP A 65 -2.85 4.36 3.18
N VAL A 66 -3.29 3.12 3.12
CA VAL A 66 -4.71 2.82 2.93
C VAL A 66 -5.46 2.95 4.26
N PRO A 67 -6.79 3.20 4.25
CA PRO A 67 -7.56 3.37 5.48
C PRO A 67 -7.36 2.23 6.48
N GLY A 68 -7.09 2.59 7.72
CA GLY A 68 -6.83 1.64 8.81
C GLY A 68 -5.40 1.14 8.92
N CYS A 69 -4.48 1.59 8.04
CA CYS A 69 -3.07 1.19 8.03
C CYS A 69 -2.16 2.37 8.36
N ASN A 70 -1.03 2.09 9.01
CA ASN A 70 0.01 3.07 9.40
C ASN A 70 -0.55 4.30 10.12
N GLU A 71 -0.46 5.48 9.50
CA GLU A 71 -0.90 6.75 10.07
C GLU A 71 -2.41 7.01 9.93
N SER A 72 -3.16 6.11 9.29
CA SER A 72 -4.61 6.25 9.17
C SER A 72 -5.31 6.14 10.52
N LEU A 73 -6.27 7.03 10.76
CA LEU A 73 -7.12 7.01 11.95
C LEU A 73 -8.39 6.16 11.77
N ALA A 74 -8.60 5.59 10.58
CA ALA A 74 -9.73 4.72 10.31
C ALA A 74 -9.57 3.37 11.03
N ASP A 75 -10.70 2.75 11.39
CA ASP A 75 -10.69 1.42 11.99
C ASP A 75 -10.42 0.36 10.93
N ILE A 76 -9.33 -0.39 11.09
CA ILE A 76 -8.96 -1.49 10.20
C ILE A 76 -10.00 -2.62 10.18
N ALA A 77 -10.71 -2.82 11.27
CA ALA A 77 -11.65 -3.94 11.41
C ALA A 77 -12.86 -3.84 10.47
N VAL A 78 -13.17 -2.63 9.99
CA VAL A 78 -14.29 -2.39 9.07
C VAL A 78 -13.86 -2.19 7.62
N GLN A 79 -12.55 -2.26 7.32
CA GLN A 79 -12.05 -2.05 5.97
C GLN A 79 -12.20 -3.32 5.11
N THR A 80 -12.42 -3.10 3.83
CA THR A 80 -12.47 -4.15 2.80
C THR A 80 -11.44 -3.87 1.70
N LEU A 81 -11.13 -4.86 0.88
CA LEU A 81 -10.26 -4.65 -0.28
C LEU A 81 -10.86 -3.63 -1.26
N ASP A 82 -12.18 -3.57 -1.38
CA ASP A 82 -12.85 -2.61 -2.26
C ASP A 82 -12.73 -1.17 -1.74
N GLU A 83 -12.82 -0.96 -0.44
CA GLU A 83 -12.57 0.35 0.17
C GLU A 83 -11.11 0.79 -0.04
N TRP A 84 -10.16 -0.11 0.08
CA TRP A 84 -8.76 0.17 -0.22
C TRP A 84 -8.54 0.52 -1.70
N ARG A 85 -9.21 -0.19 -2.63
CA ARG A 85 -9.18 0.19 -4.05
C ARG A 85 -9.77 1.56 -4.30
N GLN A 86 -10.89 1.88 -3.65
CA GLN A 86 -11.51 3.21 -3.76
C GLN A 86 -10.59 4.31 -3.23
N ALA A 87 -9.95 4.09 -2.08
CA ALA A 87 -8.97 5.03 -1.52
C ALA A 87 -7.80 5.25 -2.49
N LEU A 88 -7.25 4.19 -3.07
CA LEU A 88 -6.17 4.30 -4.06
C LEU A 88 -6.61 5.00 -5.35
N ARG A 89 -7.88 4.88 -5.77
CA ARG A 89 -8.42 5.67 -6.90
C ARG A 89 -8.39 7.17 -6.61
N MET A 90 -8.63 7.57 -5.36
CA MET A 90 -8.49 8.97 -4.96
C MET A 90 -7.04 9.43 -5.08
N VAL A 91 -6.09 8.62 -4.65
CA VAL A 91 -4.64 8.91 -4.82
C VAL A 91 -4.30 9.08 -6.31
N VAL A 92 -4.79 8.19 -7.16
CA VAL A 92 -4.56 8.26 -8.62
C VAL A 92 -5.02 9.62 -9.17
N GLY A 93 -6.21 10.06 -8.82
CA GLY A 93 -6.76 11.33 -9.29
C GLY A 93 -6.06 12.55 -8.71
N GLU A 94 -5.81 12.56 -7.40
CA GLU A 94 -5.22 13.71 -6.71
C GLU A 94 -3.72 13.88 -6.96
N MET A 95 -2.99 12.78 -7.16
CA MET A 95 -1.52 12.79 -7.28
C MET A 95 -1.01 12.71 -8.72
N GLY A 96 -1.88 12.56 -9.70
CA GLY A 96 -1.47 12.49 -11.11
C GLY A 96 -0.66 11.23 -11.44
N ILE A 97 -1.09 10.08 -10.95
CA ILE A 97 -0.41 8.79 -11.15
C ILE A 97 -0.42 8.39 -12.62
N THR A 98 0.74 8.03 -13.15
CA THR A 98 0.93 7.57 -14.53
C THR A 98 1.26 6.08 -14.64
N HIS A 99 1.77 5.47 -13.58
CA HIS A 99 2.17 4.07 -13.51
C HIS A 99 1.91 3.52 -12.11
N ILE A 100 1.72 2.22 -12.00
CA ILE A 100 1.56 1.53 -10.71
C ILE A 100 2.63 0.45 -10.59
N VAL A 101 3.24 0.35 -9.43
CA VAL A 101 4.07 -0.79 -9.02
C VAL A 101 3.42 -1.41 -7.80
N SER A 102 2.96 -2.64 -7.92
CA SER A 102 2.41 -3.41 -6.80
C SER A 102 3.41 -4.45 -6.31
N VAL A 103 3.46 -4.66 -5.02
CA VAL A 103 4.42 -5.57 -4.39
C VAL A 103 3.65 -6.64 -3.61
N ARG A 104 3.94 -7.90 -3.90
CA ARG A 104 3.35 -9.05 -3.21
C ARG A 104 1.82 -8.99 -3.16
N GLY A 105 1.23 -8.99 -1.97
CA GLY A 105 -0.22 -8.88 -1.76
C GLY A 105 -0.85 -7.58 -2.24
N GLY A 106 -0.06 -6.55 -2.48
CA GLY A 106 -0.53 -5.29 -3.10
C GLY A 106 -1.18 -5.49 -4.48
N ALA A 107 -0.83 -6.58 -5.17
CA ALA A 107 -1.46 -6.95 -6.43
C ALA A 107 -2.99 -7.23 -6.32
N LEU A 108 -3.49 -7.47 -5.12
CA LEU A 108 -4.93 -7.67 -4.88
C LEU A 108 -5.75 -6.38 -4.97
N ILE A 109 -5.09 -5.23 -4.88
CA ILE A 109 -5.73 -3.91 -4.85
C ILE A 109 -5.14 -2.92 -5.88
N ASP A 110 -4.38 -3.38 -6.86
CA ASP A 110 -3.69 -2.52 -7.82
C ASP A 110 -4.50 -2.16 -9.08
N ASN A 111 -5.67 -2.75 -9.25
CA ASN A 111 -6.55 -2.52 -10.40
C ASN A 111 -7.42 -1.24 -10.21
N VAL A 112 -6.77 -0.10 -10.04
CA VAL A 112 -7.42 1.16 -9.65
C VAL A 112 -7.39 2.24 -10.73
N ALA A 113 -6.67 2.02 -11.82
CA ALA A 113 -6.58 2.94 -12.95
C ALA A 113 -6.19 2.21 -14.23
N ASP A 114 -6.54 2.82 -15.35
CA ASP A 114 -6.10 2.36 -16.68
C ASP A 114 -4.71 2.93 -17.00
N VAL A 115 -3.71 2.44 -16.30
CA VAL A 115 -2.29 2.79 -16.46
C VAL A 115 -1.45 1.52 -16.41
N PRO A 116 -0.21 1.55 -16.94
CA PRO A 116 0.68 0.40 -16.82
C PRO A 116 0.92 -0.02 -15.37
N VAL A 117 0.81 -1.32 -15.10
CA VAL A 117 1.03 -1.92 -13.78
C VAL A 117 2.17 -2.92 -13.86
N LEU A 118 3.14 -2.79 -12.95
CA LEU A 118 4.21 -3.76 -12.74
C LEU A 118 4.02 -4.45 -11.40
N GLY A 119 3.75 -5.75 -11.42
CA GLY A 119 3.68 -6.58 -10.20
C GLY A 119 5.04 -7.16 -9.84
N LEU A 120 5.51 -6.91 -8.62
CA LEU A 120 6.72 -7.50 -8.07
C LEU A 120 6.35 -8.67 -7.15
N ALA A 121 6.66 -9.88 -7.58
CA ALA A 121 6.38 -11.12 -6.85
C ALA A 121 4.94 -11.20 -6.31
N PRO A 122 3.91 -11.04 -7.17
CA PRO A 122 2.52 -11.00 -6.73
C PRO A 122 2.13 -12.27 -5.97
N VAL A 123 1.26 -12.12 -4.97
CA VAL A 123 0.76 -13.21 -4.12
C VAL A 123 -0.74 -13.34 -4.32
N GLU A 124 -1.21 -14.57 -4.49
CA GLU A 124 -2.64 -14.87 -4.57
C GLU A 124 -3.33 -14.68 -3.21
N GLY A 125 -4.56 -14.22 -3.22
CA GLY A 125 -5.35 -14.00 -2.00
C GLY A 125 -5.51 -15.25 -1.15
N SER A 126 -5.64 -16.43 -1.78
CA SER A 126 -5.71 -17.71 -1.08
C SER A 126 -4.44 -18.03 -0.28
N SER A 127 -3.27 -17.72 -0.81
CA SER A 127 -1.99 -17.90 -0.12
C SER A 127 -1.85 -16.95 1.06
N LEU A 128 -2.25 -15.69 0.88
CA LEU A 128 -2.24 -14.69 1.94
C LEU A 128 -3.19 -15.10 3.08
N LEU A 129 -4.40 -15.52 2.76
CA LEU A 129 -5.38 -15.97 3.74
C LEU A 129 -4.89 -17.18 4.54
N LYS A 130 -4.30 -18.18 3.87
CA LYS A 130 -3.71 -19.35 4.55
C LYS A 130 -2.63 -18.94 5.54
N THR A 131 -1.77 -18.01 5.18
CA THR A 131 -0.71 -17.49 6.07
C THR A 131 -1.31 -16.80 7.29
N MET A 132 -2.31 -15.96 7.10
CA MET A 132 -2.99 -15.25 8.19
C MET A 132 -3.69 -16.22 9.15
N LEU A 133 -4.39 -17.22 8.63
CA LEU A 133 -5.06 -18.25 9.43
C LEU A 133 -4.07 -19.08 10.25
N ARG A 134 -2.93 -19.47 9.67
CA ARG A 134 -1.86 -20.17 10.41
C ARG A 134 -1.31 -19.32 11.55
N THR A 135 -1.03 -18.05 11.30
CA THR A 135 -0.53 -17.11 12.32
C THR A 135 -1.55 -16.98 13.46
N ARG A 136 -2.83 -16.87 13.13
CA ARG A 136 -3.90 -16.79 14.12
C ARG A 136 -3.98 -18.06 14.97
N LEU A 137 -3.95 -19.23 14.35
CA LEU A 137 -3.99 -20.51 15.06
C LEU A 137 -2.80 -20.69 16.01
N ILE A 138 -1.60 -20.27 15.62
CA ILE A 138 -0.42 -20.31 16.48
C ILE A 138 -0.60 -19.37 17.68
N ALA A 139 -1.02 -18.13 17.43
CA ALA A 139 -1.26 -17.15 18.50
C ALA A 139 -2.33 -17.61 19.49
N ASP A 140 -3.42 -18.22 19.01
CA ASP A 140 -4.48 -18.73 19.86
C ASP A 140 -4.00 -19.92 20.70
N LYS A 141 -3.16 -20.81 20.16
CA LYS A 141 -2.53 -21.91 20.92
C LYS A 141 -1.60 -21.40 22.01
N GLU A 142 -0.75 -20.44 21.71
CA GLU A 142 0.16 -19.83 22.68
C GLU A 142 -0.60 -19.05 23.76
N GLY A 143 -1.73 -18.44 23.41
CA GLY A 143 -2.63 -17.72 24.34
C GLY A 143 -3.58 -18.62 25.12
N GLY A 144 -3.54 -19.95 24.96
CA GLY A 144 -4.43 -20.89 25.65
C GLY A 144 -5.90 -20.81 25.20
N LYS A 145 -6.20 -20.23 24.04
CA LYS A 145 -7.54 -20.15 23.46
C LYS A 145 -7.77 -21.30 22.48
N SER A 146 -8.87 -22.02 22.64
CA SER A 146 -9.31 -22.99 21.63
C SER A 146 -10.03 -22.25 20.50
N THR A 147 -9.45 -22.26 19.31
CA THR A 147 -10.11 -21.73 18.12
C THR A 147 -10.92 -22.87 17.49
N THR A 148 -12.23 -22.78 17.59
CA THR A 148 -13.13 -23.60 16.76
C THR A 148 -13.11 -23.05 15.34
N ALA A 149 -12.73 -23.91 14.40
CA ALA A 149 -12.78 -23.61 12.96
C ALA A 149 -14.23 -23.52 12.48
#